data_7dfbf78f604b2a890709b0d878d1e05c
#
_entry.id   7dfbf78f604b2a890709b0d878d1e05c
#
_cell.length_a   1.000
_cell.length_b   1.000
_cell.length_c   1.000
_cell.angle_alpha   90.00
_cell.angle_beta   90.00
_cell.angle_gamma   90.00
#
_symmetry.space_group_name_H-M   'P 1'
#
loop_
_entity.id
_entity.type
_entity.pdbx_description
1 polymer ?
#
loop_
_entity_poly.entity_id
_entity_poly.type
_entity_poly.pdbx_seq_one_letter_code
_entity_poly.pdbx_strand_id
1 'polypeptide(L)'
;MNKRGKLTINLIRNEESTMNKNGKKLGIFSFLLFLLTALFTLASGNASAEETTPAVSVTGKFADTITIVNVSNNEGGDLNWDLEQWATFRINATYDLAGKNVKAGDQTTVTVPEALIITSSSFEIRDINTNEIIAHATVDAENKKLTLTYTDYVEKHSDTNGSFFFYARIDFKKHPQQGEIPVVVTVNGVTKVAGKVTFKGIGDGNPRTLTKTSWVNNTDYKTVSYTISVNRNRQNIKEVTLEDHLKFTSASYVKDSIKVIKGKFAYVDGEWQFSDRVDVTDQHKITIAEDGQSFVIDLGDITEADQYRISYDVRLNYQPVDGELLKNDATLKGKGVVIKEITNASAVQIAGGAGIGYVFTINVHKVDDANQPIKGAKFKVVREANKQVIGEYETDENGNITVNALLKDKYILTETEAPAGYVIKDADTVVNVEDFGTD
;
A
#
# COMPACT_ATOMS: atom_id res chain seq x y z
N MET A 1 -66.42 -4.00 1.90
CA MET A 1 -65.69 -2.97 1.13
C MET A 1 -64.20 -3.24 1.35
N ASN A 2 -63.50 -3.83 0.37
CA ASN A 2 -62.11 -4.21 0.53
C ASN A 2 -61.26 -2.97 0.46
N LYS A 3 -60.47 -2.72 1.50
CA LYS A 3 -59.55 -1.57 1.59
C LYS A 3 -58.31 -1.77 0.70
N ARG A 4 -57.77 -0.69 0.14
CA ARG A 4 -56.57 -0.69 -0.68
C ARG A 4 -55.36 -0.28 0.18
N GLY A 5 -54.20 -0.86 -0.08
CA GLY A 5 -52.97 -0.49 0.57
C GLY A 5 -52.06 0.34 -0.37
N LYS A 6 -51.34 1.31 0.20
CA LYS A 6 -50.27 2.08 -0.47
C LYS A 6 -48.90 1.57 0.02
N LEU A 7 -47.95 1.55 -0.89
CA LEU A 7 -46.60 1.14 -0.59
C LEU A 7 -45.63 2.33 -0.78
N THR A 8 -44.81 2.59 0.20
CA THR A 8 -43.69 3.50 0.12
C THR A 8 -42.41 2.71 0.29
N ILE A 9 -41.42 2.97 -0.54
CA ILE A 9 -40.11 2.33 -0.48
C ILE A 9 -39.06 3.41 -0.23
N ASN A 10 -38.23 3.20 0.78
CA ASN A 10 -37.05 4.00 1.07
C ASN A 10 -35.81 3.12 0.90
N LEU A 11 -34.84 3.63 0.18
CA LEU A 11 -33.58 2.97 -0.09
C LEU A 11 -32.49 3.67 0.71
N ILE A 12 -31.69 2.91 1.45
CA ILE A 12 -30.61 3.44 2.29
C ILE A 12 -29.32 2.75 1.88
N ARG A 13 -28.28 3.56 1.67
CA ARG A 13 -26.90 3.07 1.58
C ARG A 13 -26.38 2.90 3.00
N ASN A 14 -26.05 1.67 3.37
CA ASN A 14 -25.48 1.39 4.68
C ASN A 14 -23.98 1.74 4.65
N GLU A 15 -23.62 2.79 5.37
CA GLU A 15 -22.25 3.01 5.78
C GLU A 15 -22.07 2.26 7.09
N GLU A 16 -21.34 1.14 7.08
CA GLU A 16 -20.99 0.44 8.31
C GLU A 16 -20.04 1.30 9.16
N SER A 17 -20.60 2.20 9.95
CA SER A 17 -19.87 2.95 10.94
C SER A 17 -19.78 2.17 12.25
N THR A 18 -19.08 1.07 12.27
CA THR A 18 -18.59 0.53 13.54
C THR A 18 -17.27 1.24 13.87
N MET A 19 -17.38 2.43 14.43
CA MET A 19 -16.26 3.11 15.06
C MET A 19 -15.77 2.30 16.25
N ASN A 20 -14.78 1.45 16.01
CA ASN A 20 -14.00 0.85 17.08
C ASN A 20 -13.14 1.94 17.74
N LYS A 21 -13.49 2.33 18.96
CA LYS A 21 -13.01 3.51 19.69
C LYS A 21 -11.58 3.38 20.23
N ASN A 22 -10.69 2.60 19.64
CA ASN A 22 -9.33 2.46 20.15
C ASN A 22 -8.26 2.65 19.06
N GLY A 23 -7.71 3.84 19.03
CA GLY A 23 -6.26 4.06 18.91
C GLY A 23 -5.59 3.96 17.55
N LYS A 24 -6.26 3.78 16.40
CA LYS A 24 -5.59 3.69 15.08
C LYS A 24 -5.92 4.84 14.11
N LYS A 25 -6.27 6.02 14.63
CA LYS A 25 -6.74 7.15 13.81
C LYS A 25 -5.68 7.94 13.04
N LEU A 26 -4.38 7.80 13.31
CA LEU A 26 -3.39 8.67 12.68
C LEU A 26 -2.94 8.25 11.27
N GLY A 27 -2.93 6.96 10.96
CA GLY A 27 -2.52 6.48 9.63
C GLY A 27 -3.60 6.63 8.55
N ILE A 28 -4.85 6.52 8.94
CA ILE A 28 -6.02 6.52 8.03
C ILE A 28 -6.39 7.94 7.60
N PHE A 29 -6.21 8.94 8.49
CA PHE A 29 -6.50 10.34 8.17
C PHE A 29 -5.56 10.92 7.10
N SER A 30 -4.32 10.48 7.08
CA SER A 30 -3.36 10.87 6.03
C SER A 30 -3.75 10.31 4.66
N PHE A 31 -4.39 9.16 4.62
CA PHE A 31 -4.80 8.47 3.40
C PHE A 31 -6.09 9.07 2.79
N LEU A 32 -7.07 9.44 3.62
CA LEU A 32 -8.33 10.07 3.19
C LEU A 32 -8.16 11.54 2.78
N LEU A 33 -7.22 12.28 3.39
CA LEU A 33 -6.95 13.67 3.03
C LEU A 33 -6.34 13.79 1.62
N PHE A 34 -5.69 12.74 1.12
CA PHE A 34 -5.14 12.67 -0.23
C PHE A 34 -6.20 12.52 -1.33
N LEU A 35 -7.34 11.93 -1.01
CA LEU A 35 -8.47 11.81 -1.96
C LEU A 35 -9.13 13.17 -2.28
N LEU A 36 -8.99 14.16 -1.41
CA LEU A 36 -9.65 15.46 -1.54
C LEU A 36 -8.79 16.55 -2.21
N THR A 37 -7.48 16.37 -2.36
CA THR A 37 -6.58 17.40 -2.91
C THR A 37 -6.07 17.12 -4.33
N ALA A 38 -6.36 15.98 -4.92
CA ALA A 38 -5.94 15.63 -6.28
C ALA A 38 -6.90 16.13 -7.36
N LEU A 39 -7.37 17.37 -7.26
CA LEU A 39 -7.96 18.11 -8.39
C LEU A 39 -6.82 18.74 -9.18
N PHE A 40 -6.07 17.92 -9.91
CA PHE A 40 -5.13 18.44 -10.91
C PHE A 40 -5.87 18.75 -12.20
N THR A 41 -5.84 20.02 -12.56
CA THR A 41 -6.20 20.50 -13.90
C THR A 41 -5.30 19.82 -14.94
N LEU A 42 -5.90 18.93 -15.73
CA LEU A 42 -5.28 18.36 -16.91
C LEU A 42 -5.04 19.46 -17.95
N ALA A 43 -3.80 19.92 -18.07
CA ALA A 43 -3.39 20.69 -19.23
C ALA A 43 -3.28 19.71 -20.41
N SER A 44 -4.22 19.81 -21.34
CA SER A 44 -4.15 19.12 -22.62
C SER A 44 -3.09 19.79 -23.50
N GLY A 45 -1.89 19.22 -23.51
CA GLY A 45 -0.86 19.54 -24.48
C GLY A 45 -0.84 18.48 -25.59
N ASN A 46 -1.10 18.87 -26.82
CA ASN A 46 -0.87 18.03 -27.98
C ASN A 46 0.64 17.72 -28.08
N ALA A 47 1.04 16.51 -27.79
CA ALA A 47 2.39 16.04 -28.05
C ALA A 47 2.39 15.18 -29.31
N SER A 48 3.18 15.61 -30.28
CA SER A 48 3.54 14.85 -31.49
C SER A 48 4.20 13.53 -31.12
N ALA A 49 3.87 12.49 -31.84
CA ALA A 49 4.48 11.17 -31.69
C ALA A 49 5.98 11.21 -31.99
N GLU A 50 6.81 11.05 -30.97
CA GLU A 50 8.20 10.60 -31.11
C GLU A 50 8.65 9.92 -29.81
N GLU A 51 9.23 8.72 -29.99
CA GLU A 51 9.88 7.83 -29.01
C GLU A 51 8.99 7.26 -27.90
N THR A 52 9.10 5.94 -27.74
CA THR A 52 8.42 5.16 -26.69
C THR A 52 8.80 5.68 -25.32
N THR A 53 8.04 6.64 -24.83
CA THR A 53 8.19 7.16 -23.48
C THR A 53 7.90 6.04 -22.50
N PRO A 54 8.79 5.77 -21.53
CA PRO A 54 8.55 4.73 -20.56
C PRO A 54 7.26 5.03 -19.76
N ALA A 55 6.31 4.11 -19.82
CA ALA A 55 4.98 4.29 -19.24
C ALA A 55 4.71 3.27 -18.14
N VAL A 56 3.98 3.70 -17.10
CA VAL A 56 3.22 2.77 -16.26
C VAL A 56 2.03 2.31 -17.09
N SER A 57 1.98 1.03 -17.42
CA SER A 57 0.94 0.46 -18.24
C SER A 57 -0.08 -0.29 -17.38
N VAL A 58 -1.36 0.05 -17.52
CA VAL A 58 -2.46 -0.69 -16.90
C VAL A 58 -3.19 -1.47 -17.98
N THR A 59 -3.20 -2.78 -17.85
CA THR A 59 -3.74 -3.69 -18.86
C THR A 59 -4.74 -4.68 -18.27
N GLY A 60 -5.51 -5.33 -19.15
CA GLY A 60 -6.51 -6.31 -18.80
C GLY A 60 -7.93 -5.81 -19.02
N LYS A 61 -8.89 -6.71 -18.88
CA LYS A 61 -10.33 -6.42 -19.05
C LYS A 61 -10.82 -5.28 -18.15
N PHE A 62 -10.22 -5.14 -16.97
CA PHE A 62 -10.61 -4.15 -15.96
C PHE A 62 -9.55 -3.05 -15.78
N ALA A 63 -8.75 -2.75 -16.80
CA ALA A 63 -7.74 -1.70 -16.75
C ALA A 63 -8.35 -0.31 -16.46
N ASP A 64 -9.53 -0.04 -16.95
CA ASP A 64 -10.26 1.21 -16.77
C ASP A 64 -10.84 1.40 -15.35
N THR A 65 -10.69 0.42 -14.47
CA THR A 65 -10.99 0.56 -13.04
C THR A 65 -9.97 1.44 -12.32
N ILE A 66 -8.74 1.54 -12.84
CA ILE A 66 -7.72 2.46 -12.32
C ILE A 66 -8.01 3.86 -12.85
N THR A 67 -8.32 4.77 -11.94
CA THR A 67 -8.81 6.12 -12.29
C THR A 67 -7.72 7.18 -12.27
N ILE A 68 -6.79 7.10 -11.33
CA ILE A 68 -5.66 8.02 -11.18
C ILE A 68 -4.40 7.20 -10.86
N VAL A 69 -3.27 7.59 -11.45
CA VAL A 69 -1.94 7.14 -11.04
C VAL A 69 -1.03 8.36 -10.94
N ASN A 70 -0.28 8.48 -9.85
CA ASN A 70 0.69 9.55 -9.66
C ASN A 70 1.92 9.06 -8.90
N VAL A 71 2.96 9.90 -8.86
CA VAL A 71 4.15 9.69 -8.06
C VAL A 71 4.20 10.66 -6.90
N SER A 72 4.75 10.21 -5.78
CA SER A 72 4.94 11.02 -4.58
C SER A 72 6.24 10.66 -3.87
N ASN A 73 6.60 11.47 -2.88
CA ASN A 73 7.64 11.11 -1.93
C ASN A 73 7.18 9.93 -1.03
N ASN A 74 8.05 9.45 -0.15
CA ASN A 74 7.79 8.29 0.70
C ASN A 74 6.67 8.53 1.76
N GLU A 75 6.24 9.78 1.94
CA GLU A 75 5.18 10.17 2.87
C GLU A 75 3.87 10.47 2.14
N GLY A 76 3.87 10.36 0.81
CA GLY A 76 2.72 10.64 -0.04
C GLY A 76 2.57 12.11 -0.46
N GLY A 77 3.51 12.98 -0.08
CA GLY A 77 3.56 14.38 -0.52
C GLY A 77 4.27 14.57 -1.86
N ASP A 78 4.43 15.83 -2.26
CA ASP A 78 5.11 16.16 -3.51
C ASP A 78 6.56 15.72 -3.51
N LEU A 79 7.01 15.17 -4.63
CA LEU A 79 8.42 14.81 -4.86
C LEU A 79 9.12 16.00 -5.51
N ASN A 80 9.69 16.89 -4.66
CA ASN A 80 10.28 18.17 -5.07
C ASN A 80 11.81 18.15 -5.17
N TRP A 81 12.44 16.98 -5.12
CA TRP A 81 13.89 16.83 -5.14
C TRP A 81 14.34 15.70 -6.06
N ASP A 82 15.58 15.78 -6.45
CA ASP A 82 16.23 14.77 -7.26
C ASP A 82 16.52 13.51 -6.44
N LEU A 83 16.20 12.36 -6.98
CA LEU A 83 16.43 11.06 -6.35
C LEU A 83 17.90 10.66 -6.43
N GLU A 84 18.46 10.28 -5.30
CA GLU A 84 19.77 9.65 -5.24
C GLU A 84 19.70 8.19 -5.70
N GLN A 85 20.86 7.58 -5.93
CA GLN A 85 21.01 6.26 -6.56
C GLN A 85 20.12 5.16 -5.98
N TRP A 86 19.92 5.15 -4.67
CA TRP A 86 19.12 4.14 -3.96
C TRP A 86 17.81 4.68 -3.39
N ALA A 87 17.51 5.94 -3.67
CA ALA A 87 16.32 6.58 -3.15
C ALA A 87 15.04 5.94 -3.73
N THR A 88 14.05 5.81 -2.88
CA THR A 88 12.73 5.30 -3.22
C THR A 88 11.71 6.43 -3.31
N PHE A 89 10.63 6.16 -4.00
CA PHE A 89 9.44 7.00 -4.07
C PHE A 89 8.19 6.13 -4.17
N ARG A 90 7.02 6.71 -4.00
CA ARG A 90 5.75 5.99 -4.13
C ARG A 90 5.15 6.17 -5.52
N ILE A 91 4.55 5.09 -6.01
CA ILE A 91 3.55 5.12 -7.07
C ILE A 91 2.21 4.89 -6.41
N ASN A 92 1.30 5.85 -6.55
CA ASN A 92 -0.03 5.82 -5.96
C ASN A 92 -1.06 5.63 -7.06
N ALA A 93 -2.11 4.86 -6.76
CA ALA A 93 -3.21 4.65 -7.67
C ALA A 93 -4.55 4.72 -6.93
N THR A 94 -5.57 5.22 -7.60
CA THR A 94 -6.95 5.11 -7.17
C THR A 94 -7.70 4.17 -8.09
N TYR A 95 -8.70 3.49 -7.57
CA TYR A 95 -9.54 2.58 -8.35
C TYR A 95 -11.02 2.79 -8.01
N ASP A 96 -11.86 2.50 -8.99
CA ASP A 96 -13.31 2.53 -8.87
C ASP A 96 -13.91 1.37 -9.67
N LEU A 97 -14.63 0.50 -8.99
CA LEU A 97 -15.25 -0.70 -9.56
C LEU A 97 -16.73 -0.51 -9.88
N ALA A 98 -17.29 0.70 -9.65
CA ALA A 98 -18.70 0.98 -9.89
C ALA A 98 -19.10 0.70 -11.34
N GLY A 99 -20.14 -0.12 -11.52
CA GLY A 99 -20.67 -0.46 -12.83
C GLY A 99 -19.77 -1.35 -13.71
N LYS A 100 -18.65 -1.84 -13.21
CA LYS A 100 -17.69 -2.65 -13.99
C LYS A 100 -17.97 -4.16 -13.99
N ASN A 101 -18.86 -4.61 -13.12
CA ASN A 101 -19.21 -6.04 -12.97
C ASN A 101 -18.00 -6.95 -12.72
N VAL A 102 -17.09 -6.49 -11.88
CA VAL A 102 -15.89 -7.23 -11.47
C VAL A 102 -16.28 -8.42 -10.60
N LYS A 103 -15.67 -9.56 -10.85
CA LYS A 103 -15.92 -10.83 -10.15
C LYS A 103 -14.69 -11.28 -9.37
N ALA A 104 -14.91 -12.18 -8.42
CA ALA A 104 -13.83 -12.88 -7.74
C ALA A 104 -12.90 -13.55 -8.75
N GLY A 105 -11.60 -13.37 -8.58
CA GLY A 105 -10.57 -13.87 -9.48
C GLY A 105 -10.26 -13.01 -10.70
N ASP A 106 -11.05 -11.97 -10.97
CA ASP A 106 -10.72 -10.99 -12.01
C ASP A 106 -9.45 -10.22 -11.64
N GLN A 107 -8.68 -9.81 -12.65
CA GLN A 107 -7.38 -9.20 -12.45
C GLN A 107 -7.23 -7.86 -13.20
N THR A 108 -6.45 -6.97 -12.60
CA THR A 108 -5.92 -5.76 -13.21
C THR A 108 -4.41 -5.74 -13.03
N THR A 109 -3.66 -5.56 -14.12
CA THR A 109 -2.19 -5.57 -14.09
C THR A 109 -1.64 -4.19 -14.34
N VAL A 110 -0.75 -3.74 -13.42
CA VAL A 110 0.02 -2.50 -13.51
C VAL A 110 1.48 -2.87 -13.81
N THR A 111 2.05 -2.35 -14.89
CA THR A 111 3.44 -2.57 -15.28
C THR A 111 4.20 -1.25 -15.20
N VAL A 112 5.31 -1.22 -14.46
CA VAL A 112 6.16 -0.01 -14.38
C VAL A 112 7.17 0.03 -15.52
N PRO A 113 7.69 1.24 -15.90
CA PRO A 113 8.70 1.38 -16.94
C PRO A 113 9.99 0.60 -16.66
N GLU A 114 10.72 0.28 -17.72
CA GLU A 114 12.05 -0.36 -17.64
C GLU A 114 13.06 0.41 -16.77
N ALA A 115 12.95 1.74 -16.72
CA ALA A 115 13.80 2.59 -15.91
C ALA A 115 13.55 2.47 -14.39
N LEU A 116 12.50 1.76 -13.97
CA LEU A 116 12.11 1.63 -12.57
C LEU A 116 12.18 0.18 -12.08
N ILE A 117 12.38 0.03 -10.79
CA ILE A 117 12.28 -1.25 -10.06
C ILE A 117 11.22 -1.11 -8.98
N ILE A 118 10.32 -2.08 -8.88
CA ILE A 118 9.38 -2.18 -7.75
C ILE A 118 10.14 -2.76 -6.56
N THR A 119 10.17 -2.02 -5.46
CA THR A 119 10.89 -2.42 -4.24
C THR A 119 9.98 -3.01 -3.17
N SER A 120 8.68 -2.89 -3.32
CA SER A 120 7.69 -3.46 -2.41
C SER A 120 7.50 -4.96 -2.61
N SER A 121 7.15 -5.65 -1.53
CA SER A 121 6.58 -7.00 -1.58
C SER A 121 5.09 -6.96 -1.88
N SER A 122 4.52 -8.12 -2.17
CA SER A 122 3.07 -8.30 -2.32
C SER A 122 2.32 -7.87 -1.07
N PHE A 123 1.11 -7.36 -1.23
CA PHE A 123 0.30 -6.81 -0.15
C PHE A 123 -1.19 -7.04 -0.41
N GLU A 124 -2.02 -6.66 0.52
CA GLU A 124 -3.47 -6.78 0.42
C GLU A 124 -4.12 -5.41 0.47
N ILE A 125 -5.18 -5.24 -0.31
CA ILE A 125 -6.07 -4.09 -0.27
C ILE A 125 -7.28 -4.50 0.57
N ARG A 126 -7.54 -3.76 1.65
CA ARG A 126 -8.55 -4.13 2.63
C ARG A 126 -9.61 -3.06 2.80
N ASP A 127 -10.81 -3.51 3.16
CA ASP A 127 -11.90 -2.62 3.58
C ASP A 127 -11.48 -1.82 4.82
N ILE A 128 -11.68 -0.51 4.75
CA ILE A 128 -11.27 0.45 5.78
C ILE A 128 -12.02 0.25 7.12
N ASN A 129 -13.21 -0.31 7.08
CA ASN A 129 -14.07 -0.51 8.24
C ASN A 129 -14.01 -1.95 8.77
N THR A 130 -14.13 -2.94 7.88
CA THR A 130 -14.24 -4.36 8.25
C THR A 130 -12.93 -5.10 8.24
N ASN A 131 -11.90 -4.54 7.59
CA ASN A 131 -10.61 -5.18 7.35
C ASN A 131 -10.68 -6.43 6.46
N GLU A 132 -11.80 -6.67 5.78
CA GLU A 132 -11.93 -7.73 4.78
C GLU A 132 -11.02 -7.45 3.58
N ILE A 133 -10.52 -8.50 2.95
CA ILE A 133 -9.64 -8.37 1.78
C ILE A 133 -10.49 -8.09 0.54
N ILE A 134 -10.25 -6.95 -0.10
CA ILE A 134 -10.87 -6.57 -1.37
C ILE A 134 -10.10 -7.18 -2.54
N ALA A 135 -8.77 -7.09 -2.50
CA ALA A 135 -7.89 -7.63 -3.53
C ALA A 135 -6.54 -8.03 -2.97
N HIS A 136 -5.93 -9.03 -3.59
CA HIS A 136 -4.52 -9.37 -3.40
C HIS A 136 -3.69 -8.65 -4.46
N ALA A 137 -2.70 -7.87 -4.04
CA ALA A 137 -1.73 -7.22 -4.92
C ALA A 137 -0.45 -8.05 -4.93
N THR A 138 -0.21 -8.76 -6.02
CA THR A 138 0.96 -9.61 -6.20
C THR A 138 2.02 -8.87 -6.99
N VAL A 139 3.22 -8.74 -6.42
CA VAL A 139 4.38 -8.11 -7.07
C VAL A 139 5.23 -9.17 -7.75
N ASP A 140 5.48 -8.97 -9.04
CA ASP A 140 6.49 -9.65 -9.83
C ASP A 140 7.57 -8.62 -10.19
N ALA A 141 8.58 -8.52 -9.33
CA ALA A 141 9.63 -7.52 -9.47
C ALA A 141 10.51 -7.74 -10.70
N GLU A 142 10.72 -8.99 -11.12
CA GLU A 142 11.51 -9.35 -12.30
C GLU A 142 10.86 -8.84 -13.58
N ASN A 143 9.54 -9.02 -13.72
CA ASN A 143 8.77 -8.56 -14.85
C ASN A 143 8.19 -7.16 -14.67
N LYS A 144 8.54 -6.48 -13.57
CA LYS A 144 8.11 -5.10 -13.26
C LYS A 144 6.59 -4.92 -13.22
N LYS A 145 5.88 -5.92 -12.69
CA LYS A 145 4.42 -5.99 -12.66
C LYS A 145 3.87 -6.07 -11.25
N LEU A 146 2.71 -5.45 -11.08
CA LEU A 146 1.85 -5.59 -9.92
C LEU A 146 0.47 -6.01 -10.42
N THR A 147 -0.04 -7.15 -9.97
CA THR A 147 -1.34 -7.69 -10.38
C THR A 147 -2.31 -7.66 -9.20
N LEU A 148 -3.41 -6.94 -9.36
CA LEU A 148 -4.55 -6.98 -8.45
C LEU A 148 -5.43 -8.16 -8.82
N THR A 149 -5.69 -9.06 -7.87
CA THR A 149 -6.67 -10.14 -8.01
C THR A 149 -7.78 -9.90 -6.99
N TYR A 150 -8.98 -9.63 -7.48
CA TYR A 150 -10.13 -9.30 -6.65
C TYR A 150 -10.68 -10.54 -5.95
N THR A 151 -11.15 -10.36 -4.72
CA THR A 151 -11.81 -11.40 -3.92
C THR A 151 -13.32 -11.39 -4.14
N ASP A 152 -14.05 -12.29 -3.48
CA ASP A 152 -15.50 -12.30 -3.49
C ASP A 152 -16.14 -11.09 -2.80
N TYR A 153 -15.34 -10.26 -2.10
CA TYR A 153 -15.78 -8.98 -1.56
C TYR A 153 -16.50 -8.14 -2.62
N VAL A 154 -15.96 -8.07 -3.85
CA VAL A 154 -16.50 -7.26 -4.94
C VAL A 154 -17.85 -7.77 -5.47
N GLU A 155 -18.21 -9.01 -5.16
CA GLU A 155 -19.51 -9.59 -5.49
C GLU A 155 -20.54 -9.41 -4.38
N LYS A 156 -20.10 -9.12 -3.17
CA LYS A 156 -20.93 -8.89 -1.97
C LYS A 156 -21.18 -7.41 -1.67
N HIS A 157 -20.43 -6.52 -2.34
CA HIS A 157 -20.51 -5.07 -2.16
C HIS A 157 -20.61 -4.39 -3.52
N SER A 158 -21.31 -3.25 -3.55
CA SER A 158 -21.46 -2.41 -4.74
C SER A 158 -20.58 -1.18 -4.64
N ASP A 159 -20.26 -0.59 -5.79
CA ASP A 159 -19.55 0.69 -5.90
C ASP A 159 -18.22 0.73 -5.11
N THR A 160 -17.54 -0.42 -5.03
CA THR A 160 -16.26 -0.54 -4.35
C THR A 160 -15.23 0.39 -5.00
N ASN A 161 -14.61 1.22 -4.19
CA ASN A 161 -13.56 2.15 -4.62
C ASN A 161 -12.50 2.30 -3.52
N GLY A 162 -11.37 2.86 -3.89
CA GLY A 162 -10.29 3.07 -2.94
C GLY A 162 -9.00 3.47 -3.60
N SER A 163 -7.91 3.19 -2.91
CA SER A 163 -6.56 3.50 -3.39
C SER A 163 -5.54 2.51 -2.86
N PHE A 164 -4.39 2.47 -3.50
CA PHE A 164 -3.23 1.72 -3.07
C PHE A 164 -1.95 2.44 -3.48
N PHE A 165 -0.85 2.07 -2.87
CA PHE A 165 0.47 2.55 -3.23
C PHE A 165 1.51 1.45 -3.07
N PHE A 166 2.61 1.60 -3.79
CA PHE A 166 3.79 0.76 -3.66
C PHE A 166 5.04 1.61 -3.89
N TYR A 167 6.19 1.08 -3.48
CA TYR A 167 7.47 1.77 -3.60
C TYR A 167 8.22 1.32 -4.84
N ALA A 168 8.94 2.26 -5.43
CA ALA A 168 9.81 2.03 -6.56
C ALA A 168 11.10 2.83 -6.37
N ARG A 169 12.11 2.48 -7.13
CA ARG A 169 13.35 3.23 -7.31
C ARG A 169 13.79 3.20 -8.75
N ILE A 170 14.76 4.02 -9.09
CA ILE A 170 15.38 4.00 -10.41
C ILE A 170 16.23 2.75 -10.60
N ASP A 171 16.09 2.08 -11.72
CA ASP A 171 17.00 1.03 -12.16
C ASP A 171 18.26 1.68 -12.74
N PHE A 172 19.19 2.06 -11.87
CA PHE A 172 20.40 2.78 -12.27
C PHE A 172 21.36 1.93 -13.12
N LYS A 173 21.18 0.61 -13.18
CA LYS A 173 21.94 -0.24 -14.12
C LYS A 173 21.48 -0.05 -15.56
N LYS A 174 20.18 0.17 -15.73
CA LYS A 174 19.57 0.46 -17.04
C LYS A 174 19.55 1.96 -17.35
N HIS A 175 19.46 2.80 -16.32
CA HIS A 175 19.37 4.25 -16.43
C HIS A 175 20.39 4.95 -15.51
N PRO A 176 21.71 4.86 -15.80
CA PRO A 176 22.76 5.35 -14.89
C PRO A 176 22.91 6.87 -14.89
N GLN A 177 22.39 7.56 -15.88
CA GLN A 177 22.64 8.97 -16.12
C GLN A 177 21.71 9.87 -15.32
N GLN A 178 22.22 11.04 -14.96
CA GLN A 178 21.39 12.10 -14.39
C GLN A 178 20.36 12.57 -15.42
N GLY A 179 19.14 12.80 -14.98
CA GLY A 179 18.09 13.33 -15.83
C GLY A 179 16.68 13.08 -15.31
N GLU A 180 15.72 13.59 -16.03
CA GLU A 180 14.31 13.39 -15.78
C GLU A 180 13.84 12.07 -16.37
N ILE A 181 13.02 11.34 -15.61
CA ILE A 181 12.36 10.13 -16.07
C ILE A 181 10.86 10.43 -15.99
N PRO A 182 10.19 10.62 -17.14
CA PRO A 182 8.75 10.83 -17.14
C PRO A 182 8.03 9.57 -16.65
N VAL A 183 7.06 9.74 -15.77
CA VAL A 183 6.14 8.69 -15.38
C VAL A 183 4.84 8.94 -16.13
N VAL A 184 4.67 8.20 -17.19
CA VAL A 184 3.50 8.26 -18.07
C VAL A 184 2.63 7.06 -17.74
N VAL A 185 1.31 7.23 -17.72
CA VAL A 185 0.37 6.15 -17.46
C VAL A 185 -0.41 5.83 -18.73
N THR A 186 -0.38 4.59 -19.13
CA THR A 186 -1.16 4.08 -20.25
C THR A 186 -2.23 3.13 -19.72
N VAL A 187 -3.49 3.45 -19.96
CA VAL A 187 -4.63 2.62 -19.61
C VAL A 187 -5.34 2.23 -20.89
N ASN A 188 -5.38 0.92 -21.20
CA ASN A 188 -5.93 0.39 -22.44
C ASN A 188 -5.41 1.10 -23.71
N GLY A 189 -4.11 1.41 -23.76
CA GLY A 189 -3.49 2.08 -24.89
C GLY A 189 -3.66 3.61 -24.92
N VAL A 190 -4.42 4.21 -23.99
CA VAL A 190 -4.55 5.68 -23.85
C VAL A 190 -3.53 6.18 -22.83
N THR A 191 -2.63 7.03 -23.28
CA THR A 191 -1.53 7.56 -22.48
C THR A 191 -1.90 8.87 -21.81
N LYS A 192 -1.60 8.97 -20.50
CA LYS A 192 -1.73 10.19 -19.68
C LYS A 192 -0.44 10.44 -18.92
N VAL A 193 -0.01 11.69 -18.83
CA VAL A 193 1.16 12.06 -18.04
C VAL A 193 0.75 12.10 -16.55
N ALA A 194 1.42 11.29 -15.73
CA ALA A 194 1.16 11.24 -14.29
C ALA A 194 2.17 12.06 -13.47
N GLY A 195 3.31 12.38 -14.03
CA GLY A 195 4.37 13.12 -13.38
C GLY A 195 5.74 12.75 -13.93
N LYS A 196 6.77 13.14 -13.19
CA LYS A 196 8.16 12.81 -13.49
C LYS A 196 8.91 12.56 -12.19
N VAL A 197 10.00 11.82 -12.29
CA VAL A 197 11.03 11.73 -11.27
C VAL A 197 12.34 12.22 -11.85
N THR A 198 13.16 12.89 -11.05
CA THR A 198 14.49 13.35 -11.48
C THR A 198 15.55 12.54 -10.76
N PHE A 199 16.50 12.03 -11.50
CA PHE A 199 17.58 11.21 -11.00
C PHE A 199 18.89 11.98 -10.98
N LYS A 200 19.61 11.93 -9.87
CA LYS A 200 20.94 12.56 -9.73
C LYS A 200 22.05 11.82 -10.49
N GLY A 201 21.78 10.63 -10.97
CA GLY A 201 22.79 9.76 -11.55
C GLY A 201 23.49 8.88 -10.51
N ILE A 202 24.44 8.09 -10.97
CA ILE A 202 25.29 7.23 -10.14
C ILE A 202 26.22 8.10 -9.28
N GLY A 203 26.47 7.65 -8.03
CA GLY A 203 27.40 8.35 -7.13
C GLY A 203 28.83 8.43 -7.66
N ASP A 204 29.59 9.33 -7.08
CA ASP A 204 30.96 9.67 -7.51
C ASP A 204 32.03 8.62 -7.14
N GLY A 205 31.68 7.62 -6.33
CA GLY A 205 32.61 6.58 -5.89
C GLY A 205 33.73 7.08 -4.94
N ASN A 206 33.57 8.27 -4.35
CA ASN A 206 34.56 8.79 -3.40
C ASN A 206 34.70 7.87 -2.19
N PRO A 207 35.91 7.33 -1.93
CA PRO A 207 36.11 6.42 -0.80
C PRO A 207 36.02 7.18 0.51
N ARG A 208 35.31 6.59 1.48
CA ARG A 208 35.12 7.16 2.83
C ARG A 208 35.67 6.25 3.90
N THR A 209 36.08 6.86 5.02
CA THR A 209 36.61 6.11 6.18
C THR A 209 35.52 5.24 6.82
N LEU A 210 34.30 5.73 6.85
CA LEU A 210 33.14 5.04 7.43
C LEU A 210 31.90 5.27 6.56
N THR A 211 31.19 4.20 6.25
CA THR A 211 29.84 4.25 5.65
C THR A 211 28.96 3.24 6.32
N LYS A 212 27.65 3.50 6.36
CA LYS A 212 26.66 2.62 6.92
C LYS A 212 25.43 2.57 6.02
N THR A 213 24.97 1.37 5.75
CA THR A 213 23.75 1.09 4.99
C THR A 213 22.88 0.11 5.74
N SER A 214 21.61 0.11 5.44
CA SER A 214 20.64 -0.79 6.06
C SER A 214 19.49 -1.10 5.13
N TRP A 215 18.81 -2.19 5.40
CA TRP A 215 17.54 -2.52 4.75
C TRP A 215 16.66 -3.29 5.71
N VAL A 216 15.36 -3.02 5.63
CA VAL A 216 14.35 -3.75 6.39
C VAL A 216 13.93 -4.97 5.56
N ASN A 217 13.90 -6.14 6.20
CA ASN A 217 13.44 -7.36 5.54
C ASN A 217 11.97 -7.21 5.12
N ASN A 218 11.69 -7.39 3.85
CA ASN A 218 10.36 -7.17 3.27
C ASN A 218 9.44 -8.40 3.32
N THR A 219 9.86 -9.48 3.96
CA THR A 219 9.00 -10.66 4.21
C THR A 219 8.21 -10.50 5.49
N ASP A 220 8.86 -10.13 6.60
CA ASP A 220 8.23 -9.98 7.91
C ASP A 220 8.29 -8.56 8.48
N TYR A 221 9.10 -7.68 7.89
CA TYR A 221 9.39 -6.30 8.32
C TYR A 221 9.96 -6.19 9.74
N LYS A 222 10.40 -7.30 10.34
CA LYS A 222 10.89 -7.36 11.72
C LYS A 222 12.39 -7.49 11.84
N THR A 223 13.10 -7.74 10.76
CA THR A 223 14.56 -7.82 10.74
C THR A 223 15.12 -6.65 9.96
N VAL A 224 16.04 -5.91 10.58
CA VAL A 224 16.80 -4.85 9.94
C VAL A 224 18.24 -5.33 9.80
N SER A 225 18.72 -5.43 8.58
CA SER A 225 20.11 -5.80 8.29
C SER A 225 20.95 -4.55 8.07
N TYR A 226 22.12 -4.51 8.69
CA TYR A 226 23.07 -3.40 8.61
C TYR A 226 24.39 -3.85 8.00
N THR A 227 25.01 -2.95 7.26
CA THR A 227 26.35 -3.10 6.76
C THR A 227 27.14 -1.81 7.01
N ILE A 228 28.28 -1.93 7.70
CA ILE A 228 29.22 -0.84 7.92
C ILE A 228 30.49 -1.16 7.15
N SER A 229 30.97 -0.20 6.35
CA SER A 229 32.28 -0.32 5.68
C SER A 229 33.29 0.60 6.34
N VAL A 230 34.44 0.07 6.65
CA VAL A 230 35.53 0.79 7.33
C VAL A 230 36.72 0.86 6.41
N ASN A 231 37.29 2.05 6.31
CA ASN A 231 38.58 2.34 5.68
C ASN A 231 38.63 2.13 4.16
N ARG A 232 37.57 2.46 3.43
CA ARG A 232 37.61 2.48 1.95
C ARG A 232 38.68 3.44 1.41
N ASN A 233 38.99 4.51 2.16
CA ASN A 233 39.96 5.54 1.84
C ASN A 233 41.40 5.22 2.28
N ARG A 234 41.66 4.00 2.78
CA ARG A 234 42.99 3.46 3.08
C ARG A 234 43.85 4.31 4.00
N GLN A 235 43.30 4.65 5.13
CA GLN A 235 44.02 5.40 6.19
C GLN A 235 44.78 4.46 7.12
N ASN A 236 45.88 4.97 7.71
CA ASN A 236 46.56 4.35 8.84
C ASN A 236 46.01 4.97 10.13
N ILE A 237 45.35 4.17 10.97
CA ILE A 237 44.70 4.65 12.21
C ILE A 237 45.05 3.71 13.35
N LYS A 238 45.43 4.30 14.48
CA LYS A 238 45.85 3.57 15.68
C LYS A 238 44.69 3.39 16.65
N GLU A 239 44.65 2.24 17.32
CA GLU A 239 43.70 1.88 18.37
C GLU A 239 42.24 2.17 17.97
N VAL A 240 41.83 1.53 16.85
CA VAL A 240 40.53 1.76 16.26
C VAL A 240 39.46 0.97 16.99
N THR A 241 38.39 1.65 17.37
CA THR A 241 37.14 1.04 17.83
C THR A 241 35.98 1.50 16.95
N LEU A 242 35.03 0.58 16.71
CA LEU A 242 33.75 0.86 16.07
C LEU A 242 32.65 0.66 17.09
N GLU A 243 31.88 1.70 17.33
CA GLU A 243 30.70 1.68 18.20
C GLU A 243 29.42 1.74 17.34
N ASP A 244 28.42 0.96 17.70
CA ASP A 244 27.08 1.00 17.12
C ASP A 244 26.06 1.28 18.22
N HIS A 245 25.07 2.13 17.91
CA HIS A 245 24.09 2.55 18.90
C HIS A 245 22.70 2.66 18.28
N LEU A 246 21.78 1.80 18.71
CA LEU A 246 20.38 1.87 18.34
C LEU A 246 19.73 3.11 18.96
N LYS A 247 19.02 3.90 18.15
CA LYS A 247 18.26 5.09 18.59
C LYS A 247 16.76 4.79 18.65
N PHE A 248 16.39 3.53 18.71
CA PHE A 248 15.02 3.05 18.87
C PHE A 248 15.01 1.88 19.87
N THR A 249 13.87 1.64 20.47
CA THR A 249 13.66 0.64 21.50
C THR A 249 12.85 -0.56 20.98
N SER A 250 12.58 -1.53 21.85
CA SER A 250 11.84 -2.75 21.50
C SER A 250 12.49 -3.55 20.37
N ALA A 251 13.81 -3.58 20.38
CA ALA A 251 14.62 -4.29 19.40
C ALA A 251 15.88 -4.83 20.07
N SER A 252 16.49 -5.83 19.47
CA SER A 252 17.73 -6.44 19.95
C SER A 252 18.65 -6.84 18.81
N TYR A 253 19.96 -6.75 19.03
CA TYR A 253 20.93 -7.36 18.12
C TYR A 253 20.78 -8.87 18.09
N VAL A 254 20.84 -9.43 16.90
CA VAL A 254 21.00 -10.88 16.71
C VAL A 254 22.50 -11.18 16.87
N LYS A 255 22.90 -11.61 18.07
CA LYS A 255 24.32 -11.69 18.49
C LYS A 255 25.21 -12.45 17.53
N ASP A 256 24.76 -13.61 17.07
CA ASP A 256 25.53 -14.48 16.17
C ASP A 256 25.60 -13.94 14.73
N SER A 257 24.85 -12.89 14.42
CA SER A 257 24.87 -12.22 13.12
C SER A 257 26.00 -11.20 12.98
N ILE A 258 26.59 -10.75 14.08
CA ILE A 258 27.67 -9.75 14.03
C ILE A 258 28.92 -10.39 13.45
N LYS A 259 29.32 -9.94 12.26
CA LYS A 259 30.49 -10.44 11.52
C LYS A 259 31.45 -9.33 11.18
N VAL A 260 32.72 -9.55 11.39
CA VAL A 260 33.83 -8.69 10.95
C VAL A 260 34.53 -9.39 9.79
N ILE A 261 34.36 -8.88 8.60
CA ILE A 261 34.92 -9.44 7.38
C ILE A 261 36.02 -8.49 6.87
N LYS A 262 37.23 -8.97 6.75
CA LYS A 262 38.34 -8.28 6.09
C LYS A 262 38.30 -8.55 4.60
N GLY A 263 38.60 -7.55 3.77
CA GLY A 263 38.60 -7.72 2.32
C GLY A 263 39.11 -6.48 1.59
N LYS A 264 38.72 -6.34 0.34
CA LYS A 264 39.09 -5.23 -0.51
C LYS A 264 37.88 -4.58 -1.14
N PHE A 265 37.78 -3.25 -1.05
CA PHE A 265 36.76 -2.46 -1.72
C PHE A 265 37.27 -1.93 -3.06
N ALA A 266 36.39 -1.99 -4.06
CA ALA A 266 36.59 -1.35 -5.37
C ALA A 266 35.25 -0.75 -5.81
N TYR A 267 35.30 0.43 -6.42
CA TYR A 267 34.14 1.06 -7.03
C TYR A 267 34.05 0.66 -8.50
N VAL A 268 32.99 -0.04 -8.87
CA VAL A 268 32.78 -0.55 -10.22
C VAL A 268 31.34 -0.34 -10.63
N ASP A 269 31.11 0.30 -11.78
CA ASP A 269 29.80 0.50 -12.38
C ASP A 269 28.74 1.11 -11.41
N GLY A 270 29.16 2.09 -10.62
CA GLY A 270 28.28 2.80 -9.69
C GLY A 270 28.10 2.12 -8.34
N GLU A 271 28.77 1.01 -8.08
CA GLU A 271 28.64 0.25 -6.82
C GLU A 271 30.00 -0.03 -6.18
N TRP A 272 30.02 -0.05 -4.86
CA TRP A 272 31.16 -0.54 -4.09
C TRP A 272 31.11 -2.06 -3.98
N GLN A 273 32.00 -2.72 -4.69
CA GLN A 273 32.21 -4.16 -4.59
C GLN A 273 33.18 -4.47 -3.45
N PHE A 274 33.01 -5.65 -2.85
CA PHE A 274 33.88 -6.15 -1.78
C PHE A 274 34.34 -7.58 -2.08
N SER A 275 35.65 -7.75 -2.26
CA SER A 275 36.30 -8.99 -2.66
C SER A 275 37.33 -9.46 -1.64
N ASP A 276 37.99 -10.60 -1.92
CA ASP A 276 39.04 -11.21 -1.08
C ASP A 276 38.60 -11.35 0.40
N ARG A 277 37.39 -11.79 0.61
CA ARG A 277 36.71 -11.82 1.92
C ARG A 277 37.28 -12.88 2.85
N VAL A 278 37.65 -12.48 4.06
CA VAL A 278 38.08 -13.37 5.13
C VAL A 278 37.31 -13.00 6.39
N ASP A 279 36.62 -13.98 6.99
CA ASP A 279 35.97 -13.79 8.30
C ASP A 279 37.05 -13.74 9.38
N VAL A 280 37.14 -12.61 10.05
CA VAL A 280 38.08 -12.35 11.14
C VAL A 280 37.36 -12.01 12.45
N THR A 281 36.08 -12.37 12.54
CA THR A 281 35.22 -12.03 13.69
C THR A 281 35.85 -12.48 15.01
N ASP A 282 36.41 -13.70 15.05
CA ASP A 282 37.02 -14.27 16.25
C ASP A 282 38.35 -13.61 16.63
N GLN A 283 38.93 -12.80 15.77
CA GLN A 283 40.18 -12.06 16.02
C GLN A 283 39.93 -10.73 16.70
N HIS A 284 38.67 -10.31 16.83
CA HIS A 284 38.29 -9.01 17.38
C HIS A 284 37.36 -9.18 18.58
N LYS A 285 37.57 -8.36 19.61
CA LYS A 285 36.68 -8.32 20.76
C LYS A 285 35.41 -7.54 20.41
N ILE A 286 34.26 -8.19 20.57
CA ILE A 286 32.94 -7.60 20.41
C ILE A 286 32.26 -7.57 21.78
N THR A 287 31.86 -6.39 22.22
CA THR A 287 31.18 -6.19 23.50
C THR A 287 29.82 -5.57 23.27
N ILE A 288 28.75 -6.28 23.61
CA ILE A 288 27.37 -5.73 23.59
C ILE A 288 27.07 -5.20 24.99
N ALA A 289 26.55 -3.99 25.08
CA ALA A 289 26.16 -3.38 26.35
C ALA A 289 25.06 -4.17 27.06
N GLU A 290 24.96 -4.05 28.37
CA GLU A 290 23.96 -4.80 29.18
C GLU A 290 22.52 -4.47 28.78
N ASP A 291 22.26 -3.22 28.38
CA ASP A 291 20.95 -2.77 27.91
C ASP A 291 20.61 -3.26 26.48
N GLY A 292 21.58 -3.93 25.79
CA GLY A 292 21.39 -4.43 24.43
C GLY A 292 21.23 -3.35 23.35
N GLN A 293 21.48 -2.09 23.67
CA GLN A 293 21.25 -0.95 22.76
C GLN A 293 22.51 -0.49 22.02
N SER A 294 23.67 -1.04 22.34
CA SER A 294 24.93 -0.72 21.70
C SER A 294 25.89 -1.90 21.67
N PHE A 295 26.84 -1.86 20.76
CA PHE A 295 28.02 -2.74 20.81
C PHE A 295 29.28 -1.96 20.43
N VAL A 296 30.41 -2.49 20.84
CA VAL A 296 31.75 -1.99 20.49
C VAL A 296 32.57 -3.14 19.91
N ILE A 297 33.23 -2.86 18.79
CA ILE A 297 34.23 -3.77 18.19
C ILE A 297 35.61 -3.12 18.33
N ASP A 298 36.57 -3.83 18.93
CA ASP A 298 37.96 -3.45 18.96
C ASP A 298 38.65 -3.96 17.68
N LEU A 299 38.96 -3.06 16.74
CA LEU A 299 39.66 -3.37 15.51
C LEU A 299 41.18 -3.28 15.64
N GLY A 300 41.68 -2.68 16.75
CA GLY A 300 43.11 -2.47 16.94
C GLY A 300 43.71 -1.45 15.95
N ASP A 301 45.01 -1.59 15.69
CA ASP A 301 45.68 -0.78 14.68
C ASP A 301 45.27 -1.22 13.28
N ILE A 302 44.86 -0.28 12.44
CA ILE A 302 44.57 -0.52 11.03
C ILE A 302 45.54 0.25 10.14
N THR A 303 45.87 -0.35 9.00
CA THR A 303 46.74 0.22 7.98
C THR A 303 45.98 0.48 6.71
N GLU A 304 46.59 1.10 5.73
CA GLU A 304 46.04 1.31 4.39
C GLU A 304 45.61 0.01 3.67
N ALA A 305 46.16 -1.13 4.10
CA ALA A 305 45.79 -2.45 3.57
C ALA A 305 44.57 -3.08 4.27
N ASP A 306 44.17 -2.52 5.41
CA ASP A 306 43.12 -3.10 6.25
C ASP A 306 41.77 -2.43 5.94
N GLN A 307 40.91 -3.13 5.25
CA GLN A 307 39.53 -2.72 4.96
C GLN A 307 38.56 -3.76 5.50
N TYR A 308 37.48 -3.28 6.12
CA TYR A 308 36.50 -4.16 6.78
C TYR A 308 35.08 -3.86 6.33
N ARG A 309 34.30 -4.93 6.28
CA ARG A 309 32.84 -4.89 6.25
C ARG A 309 32.32 -5.56 7.53
N ILE A 310 31.58 -4.81 8.34
CA ILE A 310 30.87 -5.31 9.49
C ILE A 310 29.40 -5.44 9.09
N SER A 311 28.84 -6.62 9.28
CA SER A 311 27.42 -6.89 9.03
C SER A 311 26.77 -7.46 10.27
N TYR A 312 25.51 -7.13 10.49
CA TYR A 312 24.72 -7.63 11.60
C TYR A 312 23.24 -7.36 11.38
N ASP A 313 22.41 -8.12 12.10
CA ASP A 313 20.96 -7.98 12.08
C ASP A 313 20.45 -7.48 13.44
N VAL A 314 19.37 -6.72 13.37
CA VAL A 314 18.57 -6.29 14.51
C VAL A 314 17.16 -6.84 14.35
N ARG A 315 16.63 -7.46 15.40
CA ARG A 315 15.27 -7.98 15.43
C ARG A 315 14.35 -7.04 16.21
N LEU A 316 13.24 -6.61 15.57
CA LEU A 316 12.17 -5.84 16.20
C LEU A 316 11.24 -6.80 16.99
N ASN A 317 10.85 -6.38 18.19
CA ASN A 317 9.94 -7.14 19.06
C ASN A 317 8.46 -6.77 18.83
N TYR A 318 8.17 -5.97 17.81
CA TYR A 318 6.84 -5.51 17.44
C TYR A 318 6.67 -5.54 15.93
N GLN A 319 5.44 -5.38 15.43
CA GLN A 319 5.15 -5.22 14.01
C GLN A 319 5.25 -3.73 13.67
N PRO A 320 6.24 -3.32 12.88
CA PRO A 320 6.36 -1.93 12.49
C PRO A 320 5.27 -1.53 11.49
N VAL A 321 5.02 -0.23 11.41
CA VAL A 321 4.10 0.36 10.43
C VAL A 321 4.88 1.10 9.34
N ASP A 322 4.22 1.26 8.19
CA ASP A 322 4.78 2.04 7.10
C ASP A 322 5.15 3.45 7.53
N GLY A 323 6.34 3.91 7.11
CA GLY A 323 6.87 5.24 7.41
C GLY A 323 7.67 5.36 8.70
N GLU A 324 7.78 4.31 9.53
CA GLU A 324 8.69 4.35 10.69
C GLU A 324 10.14 4.54 10.23
N LEU A 325 10.88 5.37 10.97
CA LEU A 325 12.30 5.58 10.79
C LEU A 325 13.09 4.96 11.96
N LEU A 326 13.88 3.95 11.64
CA LEU A 326 14.71 3.22 12.60
C LEU A 326 16.13 3.81 12.53
N LYS A 327 16.47 4.71 13.44
CA LYS A 327 17.76 5.41 13.47
C LYS A 327 18.81 4.61 14.22
N ASN A 328 20.01 4.56 13.68
CA ASN A 328 21.14 3.86 14.27
C ASN A 328 22.42 4.61 13.95
N ASP A 329 23.22 4.88 14.99
CA ASP A 329 24.50 5.59 14.87
C ASP A 329 25.66 4.59 14.80
N ALA A 330 26.66 4.89 13.99
CA ALA A 330 27.95 4.24 13.99
C ALA A 330 29.04 5.28 14.23
N THR A 331 29.93 5.02 15.18
CA THR A 331 31.03 5.92 15.56
C THR A 331 32.35 5.18 15.43
N LEU A 332 33.24 5.69 14.60
CA LEU A 332 34.63 5.22 14.47
C LEU A 332 35.54 6.11 15.30
N LYS A 333 36.29 5.49 16.18
CA LYS A 333 37.28 6.20 17.05
C LYS A 333 38.69 5.66 16.79
N GLY A 334 39.68 6.52 16.96
CA GLY A 334 41.09 6.16 17.04
C GLY A 334 41.71 6.77 18.29
N LYS A 335 42.39 5.98 19.12
CA LYS A 335 42.92 6.41 20.44
C LYS A 335 41.84 7.08 21.30
N GLY A 336 40.62 6.59 21.27
CA GLY A 336 39.49 7.14 22.00
C GLY A 336 38.89 8.45 21.46
N VAL A 337 39.45 8.98 20.36
CA VAL A 337 38.95 10.20 19.71
C VAL A 337 38.06 9.87 18.53
N VAL A 338 36.92 10.54 18.44
CA VAL A 338 35.97 10.34 17.30
C VAL A 338 36.65 10.82 16.00
N ILE A 339 36.73 9.89 15.04
CA ILE A 339 37.20 10.18 13.69
C ILE A 339 36.01 10.46 12.77
N LYS A 340 34.95 9.64 12.88
CA LYS A 340 33.73 9.78 12.09
C LYS A 340 32.54 9.21 12.83
N GLU A 341 31.46 9.92 12.75
CA GLU A 341 30.15 9.47 13.22
C GLU A 341 29.12 9.58 12.09
N ILE A 342 28.26 8.59 11.98
CA ILE A 342 27.20 8.51 10.96
C ILE A 342 25.91 8.05 11.60
N THR A 343 24.83 8.80 11.36
CA THR A 343 23.47 8.34 11.64
C THR A 343 22.87 7.74 10.37
N ASN A 344 22.43 6.50 10.45
CA ASN A 344 21.65 5.85 9.41
C ASN A 344 20.18 5.81 9.86
N ALA A 345 19.27 6.12 8.97
CA ALA A 345 17.84 5.98 9.18
C ALA A 345 17.28 4.96 8.19
N SER A 346 16.89 3.79 8.70
CA SER A 346 16.17 2.79 7.93
C SER A 346 14.68 3.12 7.91
N ALA A 347 14.14 3.36 6.74
CA ALA A 347 12.70 3.53 6.58
C ALA A 347 12.01 2.17 6.45
N VAL A 348 10.96 1.97 7.23
CA VAL A 348 10.03 0.86 7.05
C VAL A 348 9.08 1.23 5.92
N GLN A 349 9.12 0.48 4.82
CA GLN A 349 8.35 0.76 3.61
C GLN A 349 7.45 -0.43 3.29
N ILE A 350 6.19 -0.32 3.70
CA ILE A 350 5.18 -1.35 3.52
C ILE A 350 4.13 -0.83 2.54
N ALA A 351 4.07 -1.43 1.37
CA ALA A 351 3.02 -1.15 0.40
C ALA A 351 1.66 -1.54 0.98
N GLY A 352 0.64 -0.82 0.59
CA GLY A 352 -0.69 -1.05 1.10
C GLY A 352 -1.76 -0.41 0.27
N GLY A 353 -2.99 -0.72 0.62
CA GLY A 353 -4.16 -0.13 0.03
C GLY A 353 -5.38 -0.33 0.90
N ALA A 354 -6.35 0.50 0.67
CA ALA A 354 -7.63 0.43 1.35
C ALA A 354 -8.76 0.77 0.37
N GLY A 355 -9.96 0.40 0.73
CA GLY A 355 -11.14 0.73 -0.02
C GLY A 355 -12.39 0.59 0.82
N ILE A 356 -13.49 0.89 0.18
CA ILE A 356 -14.82 0.74 0.75
C ILE A 356 -15.77 0.26 -0.33
N GLY A 357 -16.60 -0.70 0.01
CA GLY A 357 -17.74 -1.12 -0.78
C GLY A 357 -19.02 -0.96 0.01
N TYR A 358 -20.15 -0.94 -0.68
CA TYR A 358 -21.41 -0.60 -0.07
C TYR A 358 -22.42 -1.73 -0.18
N VAL A 359 -23.23 -1.87 0.84
CA VAL A 359 -24.47 -2.65 0.83
C VAL A 359 -25.64 -1.70 1.03
N PHE A 360 -26.82 -2.11 0.57
CA PHE A 360 -28.01 -1.29 0.57
C PHE A 360 -29.14 -1.98 1.33
N THR A 361 -30.06 -1.17 1.83
CA THR A 361 -31.27 -1.63 2.50
C THR A 361 -32.48 -1.12 1.74
N ILE A 362 -33.44 -1.98 1.49
CA ILE A 362 -34.79 -1.60 1.05
C ILE A 362 -35.70 -1.60 2.28
N ASN A 363 -36.25 -0.44 2.59
CA ASN A 363 -37.30 -0.29 3.59
C ASN A 363 -38.65 -0.15 2.89
N VAL A 364 -39.56 -1.03 3.22
CA VAL A 364 -40.93 -1.03 2.70
C VAL A 364 -41.85 -0.54 3.80
N HIS A 365 -42.75 0.37 3.49
CA HIS A 365 -43.79 0.84 4.39
C HIS A 365 -45.13 0.72 3.69
N LYS A 366 -46.02 -0.12 4.26
CA LYS A 366 -47.36 -0.38 3.74
C LYS A 366 -48.43 0.22 4.61
N VAL A 367 -49.31 1.03 4.00
CA VAL A 367 -50.41 1.70 4.66
C VAL A 367 -51.71 1.54 3.86
N ASP A 368 -52.84 1.74 4.51
CA ASP A 368 -54.15 1.81 3.85
C ASP A 368 -54.45 3.22 3.29
N ASP A 369 -55.61 3.42 2.71
CA ASP A 369 -56.06 4.68 2.15
C ASP A 369 -56.15 5.83 3.18
N ALA A 370 -56.27 5.48 4.47
CA ALA A 370 -56.27 6.42 5.57
C ALA A 370 -54.90 6.63 6.22
N ASN A 371 -53.81 6.16 5.56
CA ASN A 371 -52.43 6.16 6.01
C ASN A 371 -52.22 5.38 7.34
N GLN A 372 -53.06 4.38 7.63
CA GLN A 372 -52.82 3.49 8.73
C GLN A 372 -51.96 2.30 8.33
N PRO A 373 -50.98 1.90 9.17
CA PRO A 373 -50.09 0.79 8.85
C PRO A 373 -50.85 -0.53 8.68
N ILE A 374 -50.40 -1.32 7.71
CA ILE A 374 -50.96 -2.64 7.44
C ILE A 374 -49.97 -3.72 7.87
N LYS A 375 -50.31 -4.46 8.92
CA LYS A 375 -49.58 -5.64 9.39
C LYS A 375 -49.98 -6.88 8.60
N GLY A 376 -49.04 -7.81 8.38
CA GLY A 376 -49.31 -9.16 7.87
C GLY A 376 -49.41 -9.24 6.35
N ALA A 377 -49.02 -8.20 5.62
CA ALA A 377 -48.84 -8.28 4.17
C ALA A 377 -47.54 -9.01 3.83
N LYS A 378 -47.61 -10.05 3.00
CA LYS A 378 -46.43 -10.85 2.64
C LYS A 378 -45.87 -10.47 1.29
N PHE A 379 -44.53 -10.38 1.23
CA PHE A 379 -43.78 -10.01 0.05
C PHE A 379 -42.65 -11.00 -0.24
N LYS A 380 -42.49 -11.33 -1.50
CA LYS A 380 -41.33 -12.03 -2.03
C LYS A 380 -40.41 -11.03 -2.72
N VAL A 381 -39.14 -10.98 -2.36
CA VAL A 381 -38.14 -10.10 -2.97
C VAL A 381 -37.21 -10.92 -3.87
N VAL A 382 -37.10 -10.52 -5.13
CA VAL A 382 -36.32 -11.23 -6.15
C VAL A 382 -35.36 -10.24 -6.82
N ARG A 383 -34.10 -10.60 -6.92
CA ARG A 383 -33.12 -9.90 -7.78
C ARG A 383 -33.39 -10.26 -9.23
N GLU A 384 -33.65 -9.26 -10.08
CA GLU A 384 -34.10 -9.53 -11.44
C GLU A 384 -33.03 -10.20 -12.31
N ALA A 385 -31.78 -9.76 -12.21
CA ALA A 385 -30.68 -10.17 -13.10
C ALA A 385 -30.45 -11.70 -13.14
N ASN A 386 -30.58 -12.36 -12.00
CA ASN A 386 -30.30 -13.79 -11.85
C ASN A 386 -31.48 -14.60 -11.32
N LYS A 387 -32.65 -13.96 -11.15
CA LYS A 387 -33.87 -14.54 -10.58
C LYS A 387 -33.69 -15.09 -9.15
N GLN A 388 -32.66 -14.61 -8.44
CA GLN A 388 -32.39 -15.00 -7.07
C GLN A 388 -33.48 -14.50 -6.14
N VAL A 389 -34.09 -15.42 -5.40
CA VAL A 389 -34.98 -15.07 -4.29
C VAL A 389 -34.13 -14.59 -3.13
N ILE A 390 -34.28 -13.32 -2.76
CA ILE A 390 -33.60 -12.73 -1.60
C ILE A 390 -34.25 -13.21 -0.32
N GLY A 391 -35.58 -13.22 -0.29
CA GLY A 391 -36.34 -13.70 0.85
C GLY A 391 -37.85 -13.48 0.70
N GLU A 392 -38.57 -13.98 1.68
CA GLU A 392 -39.99 -13.73 1.88
C GLU A 392 -40.14 -12.98 3.24
N TYR A 393 -40.94 -11.93 3.23
CA TYR A 393 -41.04 -10.99 4.34
C TYR A 393 -42.52 -10.70 4.64
N GLU A 394 -42.80 -10.36 5.89
CA GLU A 394 -44.14 -9.98 6.33
C GLU A 394 -44.07 -8.61 7.04
N THR A 395 -45.01 -7.71 6.74
CA THR A 395 -45.05 -6.40 7.37
C THR A 395 -45.35 -6.52 8.85
N ASP A 396 -44.60 -5.78 9.66
CA ASP A 396 -44.77 -5.69 11.11
C ASP A 396 -45.99 -4.85 11.51
N GLU A 397 -46.15 -4.62 12.81
CA GLU A 397 -47.27 -3.82 13.37
C GLU A 397 -47.28 -2.37 12.87
N ASN A 398 -46.16 -1.86 12.44
CA ASN A 398 -45.99 -0.53 11.86
C ASN A 398 -46.07 -0.53 10.33
N GLY A 399 -46.39 -1.66 9.72
CA GLY A 399 -46.45 -1.83 8.26
C GLY A 399 -45.10 -1.90 7.59
N ASN A 400 -44.03 -2.19 8.33
CA ASN A 400 -42.67 -2.13 7.82
C ASN A 400 -42.07 -3.50 7.48
N ILE A 401 -41.23 -3.51 6.45
CA ILE A 401 -40.26 -4.57 6.11
C ILE A 401 -38.90 -3.91 5.89
N THR A 402 -37.85 -4.55 6.40
CA THR A 402 -36.47 -4.15 6.13
C THR A 402 -35.72 -5.29 5.49
N VAL A 403 -35.19 -5.04 4.28
CA VAL A 403 -34.37 -6.01 3.53
C VAL A 403 -32.95 -5.47 3.47
N ASN A 404 -32.05 -6.11 4.20
CA ASN A 404 -30.66 -5.66 4.38
C ASN A 404 -29.67 -6.37 3.46
N ALA A 405 -28.45 -5.85 3.40
CA ALA A 405 -27.30 -6.46 2.74
C ALA A 405 -27.50 -6.71 1.23
N LEU A 406 -28.16 -5.80 0.57
CA LEU A 406 -28.44 -5.87 -0.86
C LEU A 406 -27.32 -5.20 -1.68
N LEU A 407 -27.05 -5.76 -2.84
CA LEU A 407 -26.28 -5.07 -3.87
C LEU A 407 -27.16 -4.00 -4.54
N LYS A 408 -26.53 -2.97 -5.09
CA LYS A 408 -27.19 -1.98 -5.95
C LYS A 408 -27.57 -2.64 -7.28
N ASP A 409 -28.81 -3.05 -7.39
CA ASP A 409 -29.32 -3.77 -8.56
C ASP A 409 -30.84 -3.59 -8.68
N LYS A 410 -31.44 -4.19 -9.70
CA LYS A 410 -32.89 -4.19 -9.90
C LYS A 410 -33.54 -5.32 -9.10
N TYR A 411 -34.55 -4.97 -8.31
CA TYR A 411 -35.33 -5.92 -7.52
C TYR A 411 -36.80 -5.81 -7.84
N ILE A 412 -37.50 -6.94 -7.73
CA ILE A 412 -38.96 -7.04 -7.83
C ILE A 412 -39.47 -7.50 -6.49
N LEU A 413 -40.34 -6.68 -5.88
CA LEU A 413 -41.07 -6.99 -4.67
C LEU A 413 -42.49 -7.38 -5.07
N THR A 414 -42.81 -8.65 -4.92
CA THR A 414 -44.14 -9.19 -5.24
C THR A 414 -44.95 -9.39 -3.96
N GLU A 415 -46.07 -8.68 -3.80
CA GLU A 415 -47.03 -8.96 -2.74
C GLU A 415 -47.72 -10.31 -3.03
N THR A 416 -47.46 -11.29 -2.17
CA THR A 416 -47.97 -12.67 -2.36
C THR A 416 -49.24 -12.95 -1.60
N GLU A 417 -49.48 -12.23 -0.48
CA GLU A 417 -50.63 -12.38 0.37
C GLU A 417 -50.99 -11.06 1.04
N ALA A 418 -52.28 -10.68 0.95
CA ALA A 418 -52.82 -9.54 1.68
C ALA A 418 -53.51 -10.02 2.97
N PRO A 419 -53.41 -9.27 4.08
CA PRO A 419 -54.11 -9.62 5.33
C PRO A 419 -55.61 -9.49 5.17
N ALA A 420 -56.35 -10.09 6.12
CA ALA A 420 -57.80 -10.12 6.10
C ALA A 420 -58.40 -8.70 5.99
N GLY A 421 -59.33 -8.54 5.08
CA GLY A 421 -60.02 -7.26 4.81
C GLY A 421 -59.31 -6.37 3.76
N TYR A 422 -58.16 -6.83 3.21
CA TYR A 422 -57.41 -6.14 2.15
C TYR A 422 -57.34 -6.99 0.88
N VAL A 423 -57.06 -6.34 -0.25
CA VAL A 423 -56.84 -7.01 -1.56
C VAL A 423 -55.56 -6.47 -2.18
N ILE A 424 -54.84 -7.37 -2.88
CA ILE A 424 -53.70 -6.99 -3.69
C ILE A 424 -54.22 -6.31 -4.95
N LYS A 425 -53.74 -5.07 -5.19
CA LYS A 425 -54.09 -4.30 -6.38
C LYS A 425 -53.03 -4.49 -7.47
N ASP A 426 -51.82 -4.16 -7.13
CA ASP A 426 -50.65 -4.32 -7.96
C ASP A 426 -49.68 -5.22 -7.21
N ALA A 427 -49.46 -6.44 -7.71
CA ALA A 427 -48.66 -7.41 -6.97
C ALA A 427 -47.18 -7.04 -6.98
N ASP A 428 -46.68 -6.52 -8.08
CA ASP A 428 -45.27 -6.26 -8.29
C ASP A 428 -44.94 -4.78 -8.11
N THR A 429 -43.88 -4.52 -7.33
CA THR A 429 -43.22 -3.21 -7.24
C THR A 429 -41.78 -3.37 -7.66
N VAL A 430 -41.35 -2.56 -8.63
CA VAL A 430 -40.00 -2.60 -9.18
C VAL A 430 -39.14 -1.54 -8.47
N VAL A 431 -37.98 -1.94 -8.01
CA VAL A 431 -36.90 -1.07 -7.56
C VAL A 431 -35.80 -1.13 -8.61
N ASN A 432 -35.52 -0.01 -9.27
CA ASN A 432 -34.47 0.07 -10.30
C ASN A 432 -33.13 0.47 -9.69
N VAL A 433 -32.07 0.25 -10.45
CA VAL A 433 -30.69 0.63 -10.04
C VAL A 433 -30.58 2.11 -9.74
N GLU A 434 -31.22 2.96 -10.54
CA GLU A 434 -31.23 4.41 -10.41
C GLU A 434 -32.01 4.93 -9.19
N ASP A 435 -32.88 4.10 -8.59
CA ASP A 435 -33.61 4.45 -7.37
C ASP A 435 -32.70 4.44 -6.13
N PHE A 436 -31.56 3.71 -6.22
CA PHE A 436 -30.51 3.72 -5.20
C PHE A 436 -29.67 5.00 -5.37
N GLY A 437 -29.84 5.94 -4.47
CA GLY A 437 -29.06 7.17 -4.45
C GLY A 437 -27.57 6.93 -4.15
N THR A 438 -26.79 7.99 -4.24
CA THR A 438 -25.38 8.03 -3.85
C THR A 438 -25.21 8.53 -2.41
N ASP A 439 -26.24 9.04 -1.79
CA ASP A 439 -26.26 9.64 -0.43
C ASP A 439 -27.08 8.81 0.54
#